data_cbed08e63d5876a57be89b1ea7218335
#
_entry.id   cbed08e63d5876a57be89b1ea7218335
#
_cell.length_a   1.000
_cell.length_b   1.000
_cell.length_c   1.000
_cell.angle_alpha   90.00
_cell.angle_beta   90.00
_cell.angle_gamma   90.00
#
_symmetry.space_group_name_H-M   'P 1'
#
loop_
_entity.id
_entity.type
_entity.pdbx_description
1 polymer ?
#
loop_
_entity_poly.entity_id
_entity_poly.type
_entity_poly.pdbx_seq_one_letter_code
_entity_poly.pdbx_strand_id
1 'polypeptide(L)'
;MANDIRWKYGTTATITASVASLASDTNLLAGIESAPVDNRTDNFEDHILSGKFTTGTSPTASRQIEVWAVAWDSNAWPDVFDGTSSAETITSADIKNALCKAVAVLPTNNTSDRTYSFTGVSMKTVFGGVLPSQYVLFVVHNTGVALNATAGNHELRYQGVYPQVQ
;
A
#
# COMPACT_ATOMS: atom_id res chain seq x y z
N MET A 1 12.09 -33.21 24.23
CA MET A 1 12.62 -31.95 23.66
C MET A 1 11.52 -30.94 23.70
N ALA A 2 11.73 -29.74 24.23
CA ALA A 2 10.72 -28.69 24.18
C ALA A 2 10.59 -28.25 22.71
N ASN A 3 9.35 -28.21 22.23
CA ASN A 3 9.07 -27.66 20.89
C ASN A 3 9.06 -26.13 21.04
N ASP A 4 10.11 -25.48 20.59
CA ASP A 4 10.17 -24.01 20.57
C ASP A 4 9.32 -23.46 19.43
N ILE A 5 8.48 -22.47 19.72
CA ILE A 5 7.78 -21.69 18.70
C ILE A 5 8.67 -20.52 18.32
N ARG A 6 9.01 -20.40 17.05
CA ARG A 6 9.81 -19.30 16.51
C ARG A 6 9.08 -18.58 15.38
N TRP A 7 9.26 -17.28 15.31
CA TRP A 7 8.78 -16.50 14.17
C TRP A 7 9.62 -16.78 12.93
N LYS A 8 8.94 -17.02 11.84
CA LYS A 8 9.52 -17.21 10.51
C LYS A 8 9.01 -16.14 9.56
N TYR A 9 9.84 -15.82 8.61
CA TYR A 9 9.54 -14.91 7.51
C TYR A 9 9.42 -15.72 6.22
N GLY A 10 8.32 -15.54 5.53
CA GLY A 10 8.07 -16.13 4.22
C GLY A 10 8.91 -15.48 3.12
N THR A 11 8.70 -15.91 1.90
CA THR A 11 9.29 -15.28 0.72
C THR A 11 8.64 -13.91 0.50
N THR A 12 9.44 -12.91 0.11
CA THR A 12 8.92 -11.61 -0.27
C THR A 12 8.08 -11.72 -1.54
N ALA A 13 6.87 -11.19 -1.51
CA ALA A 13 5.95 -11.14 -2.63
C ALA A 13 5.73 -9.70 -3.12
N THR A 14 5.54 -9.52 -4.42
CA THR A 14 5.21 -8.23 -5.03
C THR A 14 3.70 -8.02 -5.03
N ILE A 15 3.27 -6.79 -4.71
CA ILE A 15 1.88 -6.36 -4.82
C ILE A 15 1.74 -5.60 -6.14
N THR A 16 0.87 -6.07 -7.01
CA THR A 16 0.61 -5.41 -8.30
C THR A 16 -0.20 -4.13 -8.09
N ALA A 17 0.34 -3.00 -8.53
CA ALA A 17 -0.32 -1.71 -8.54
C ALA A 17 0.19 -0.89 -9.73
N SER A 18 -0.71 -0.45 -10.61
CA SER A 18 -0.39 0.25 -11.86
C SER A 18 -0.15 1.74 -11.64
N VAL A 19 0.82 2.09 -10.77
CA VAL A 19 1.09 3.48 -10.36
C VAL A 19 1.97 4.28 -11.33
N ALA A 20 2.53 3.66 -12.37
CA ALA A 20 3.30 4.38 -13.39
C ALA A 20 2.42 5.42 -14.08
N SER A 21 2.91 6.64 -14.21
CA SER A 21 2.17 7.79 -14.74
C SER A 21 0.90 8.16 -13.96
N LEU A 22 0.73 7.71 -12.71
CA LEU A 22 -0.40 8.13 -11.88
C LEU A 22 -0.46 9.65 -11.83
N ALA A 23 -1.61 10.21 -12.19
CA ALA A 23 -1.83 11.64 -12.16
C ALA A 23 -1.88 12.19 -10.72
N SER A 24 -1.38 13.40 -10.53
CA SER A 24 -1.45 14.09 -9.24
C SER A 24 -2.88 14.54 -8.94
N ASP A 25 -3.36 14.24 -7.74
CA ASP A 25 -4.64 14.77 -7.23
C ASP A 25 -4.42 15.65 -6.00
N THR A 26 -4.76 16.92 -6.10
CA THR A 26 -4.61 17.89 -5.02
C THR A 26 -5.40 17.51 -3.77
N ASN A 27 -6.52 16.82 -3.92
CA ASN A 27 -7.40 16.41 -2.84
C ASN A 27 -7.02 15.06 -2.22
N LEU A 28 -6.07 14.32 -2.86
CA LEU A 28 -5.64 12.99 -2.43
C LEU A 28 -6.78 11.96 -2.34
N LEU A 29 -7.73 12.05 -3.27
CA LEU A 29 -8.90 11.15 -3.35
C LEU A 29 -8.86 10.25 -4.59
N ALA A 30 -8.22 10.70 -5.68
CA ALA A 30 -8.01 9.90 -6.88
C ALA A 30 -6.63 9.23 -6.86
N GLY A 31 -6.60 7.92 -7.07
CA GLY A 31 -5.38 7.13 -6.98
C GLY A 31 -5.47 5.79 -7.69
N ILE A 32 -4.57 4.89 -7.34
CA ILE A 32 -4.54 3.52 -7.85
C ILE A 32 -4.79 2.53 -6.72
N GLU A 33 -5.79 1.68 -6.90
CA GLU A 33 -5.98 0.47 -6.12
C GLU A 33 -4.98 -0.61 -6.57
N SER A 34 -4.45 -1.39 -5.64
CA SER A 34 -3.62 -2.56 -5.96
C SER A 34 -4.48 -3.80 -6.20
N ALA A 35 -3.91 -4.82 -6.83
CA ALA A 35 -4.45 -6.17 -6.70
C ALA A 35 -4.50 -6.58 -5.21
N PRO A 36 -5.45 -7.46 -4.81
CA PRO A 36 -5.60 -7.90 -3.43
C PRO A 36 -4.36 -8.64 -2.93
N VAL A 37 -4.01 -8.39 -1.68
CA VAL A 37 -3.14 -9.29 -0.92
C VAL A 37 -4.04 -10.28 -0.20
N ASP A 38 -3.94 -11.55 -0.59
CA ASP A 38 -4.80 -12.62 -0.09
C ASP A 38 -4.05 -13.47 0.94
N ASN A 39 -4.54 -13.46 2.18
CA ASN A 39 -3.98 -14.22 3.30
C ASN A 39 -4.80 -15.47 3.66
N ARG A 40 -5.83 -15.81 2.90
CA ARG A 40 -6.75 -16.93 3.21
C ARG A 40 -6.09 -18.31 3.08
N THR A 41 -5.07 -18.42 2.25
CA THR A 41 -4.33 -19.67 2.03
C THR A 41 -3.13 -19.80 2.96
N ASP A 42 -2.32 -18.74 3.04
CA ASP A 42 -1.06 -18.78 3.77
C ASP A 42 -1.24 -18.58 5.28
N ASN A 43 -2.31 -17.89 5.68
CA ASN A 43 -2.65 -17.62 7.09
C ASN A 43 -1.48 -17.03 7.89
N PHE A 44 -0.75 -16.09 7.29
CA PHE A 44 0.29 -15.35 7.99
C PHE A 44 -0.29 -14.54 9.15
N GLU A 45 0.44 -14.49 10.23
CA GLU A 45 0.09 -13.67 11.41
C GLU A 45 0.25 -12.17 11.15
N ASP A 46 1.21 -11.80 10.29
CA ASP A 46 1.46 -10.42 9.86
C ASP A 46 2.05 -10.38 8.46
N HIS A 47 1.89 -9.23 7.80
CA HIS A 47 2.62 -8.86 6.59
C HIS A 47 3.48 -7.64 6.88
N ILE A 48 4.79 -7.77 6.65
CA ILE A 48 5.73 -6.65 6.73
C ILE A 48 5.82 -6.00 5.36
N LEU A 49 5.26 -4.80 5.25
CA LEU A 49 5.15 -4.06 3.99
C LEU A 49 6.34 -3.15 3.75
N SER A 50 6.72 -3.02 2.50
CA SER A 50 7.70 -2.05 1.99
C SER A 50 7.28 -1.55 0.60
N GLY A 51 7.76 -0.37 0.23
CA GLY A 51 7.48 0.18 -1.09
C GLY A 51 8.39 1.34 -1.46
N LYS A 52 8.39 1.67 -2.74
CA LYS A 52 9.07 2.84 -3.31
C LYS A 52 8.26 3.45 -4.44
N PHE A 53 8.35 4.76 -4.57
CA PHE A 53 7.71 5.52 -5.63
C PHE A 53 8.66 6.61 -6.11
N THR A 54 8.69 6.85 -7.40
CA THR A 54 9.51 7.89 -8.02
C THR A 54 8.60 8.99 -8.57
N THR A 55 8.87 10.23 -8.22
CA THR A 55 8.18 11.39 -8.79
C THR A 55 8.52 11.57 -10.26
N GLY A 56 7.68 12.28 -11.01
CA GLY A 56 8.03 12.72 -12.36
C GLY A 56 8.93 13.95 -12.36
N THR A 57 9.02 14.59 -13.52
CA THR A 57 9.86 15.77 -13.73
C THR A 57 9.20 17.02 -13.15
N SER A 58 9.97 17.82 -12.40
CA SER A 58 9.57 19.11 -11.81
C SER A 58 8.38 19.03 -10.83
N PRO A 59 8.41 18.12 -9.83
CA PRO A 59 7.37 18.07 -8.81
C PRO A 59 7.35 19.33 -7.94
N THR A 60 6.22 19.61 -7.34
CA THR A 60 6.05 20.73 -6.39
C THR A 60 6.62 20.34 -5.03
N ALA A 61 7.35 21.24 -4.38
CA ALA A 61 7.86 21.01 -3.02
C ALA A 61 6.75 20.95 -1.97
N SER A 62 7.05 20.35 -0.82
CA SER A 62 6.13 20.24 0.34
C SER A 62 4.81 19.56 -0.01
N ARG A 63 4.91 18.50 -0.80
CA ARG A 63 3.81 17.61 -1.19
C ARG A 63 4.09 16.21 -0.64
N GLN A 64 3.23 15.26 -0.96
CA GLN A 64 3.36 13.89 -0.43
C GLN A 64 2.82 12.84 -1.37
N ILE A 65 3.31 11.62 -1.17
CA ILE A 65 2.73 10.39 -1.68
C ILE A 65 2.18 9.64 -0.47
N GLU A 66 0.94 9.18 -0.53
CA GLU A 66 0.30 8.44 0.54
C GLU A 66 0.00 7.02 0.09
N VAL A 67 0.19 6.08 1.00
CA VAL A 67 -0.24 4.69 0.85
C VAL A 67 -1.24 4.40 1.96
N TRP A 68 -2.40 3.92 1.57
CA TRP A 68 -3.49 3.53 2.44
C TRP A 68 -3.79 2.05 2.26
N ALA A 69 -4.40 1.41 3.25
CA ALA A 69 -4.86 0.04 3.17
C ALA A 69 -6.37 -0.03 3.43
N VAL A 70 -7.05 -0.88 2.69
CA VAL A 70 -8.48 -1.12 2.80
C VAL A 70 -8.72 -2.62 2.96
N ALA A 71 -9.39 -3.02 4.04
CA ALA A 71 -9.71 -4.41 4.30
C ALA A 71 -10.95 -4.85 3.51
N TRP A 72 -10.96 -6.09 3.07
CA TRP A 72 -12.16 -6.77 2.58
C TRP A 72 -13.04 -7.19 3.77
N ASP A 73 -14.35 -6.95 3.68
CA ASP A 73 -15.29 -7.22 4.77
C ASP A 73 -15.84 -8.65 4.80
N SER A 74 -15.27 -9.55 4.01
CA SER A 74 -15.69 -10.95 3.81
C SER A 74 -16.90 -11.14 2.90
N ASN A 75 -17.46 -10.08 2.35
CA ASN A 75 -18.59 -10.12 1.41
C ASN A 75 -18.35 -9.23 0.19
N ALA A 76 -17.87 -8.02 0.38
CA ALA A 76 -17.59 -7.05 -0.68
C ALA A 76 -16.41 -6.16 -0.35
N TRP A 77 -15.90 -5.47 -1.35
CA TRP A 77 -15.00 -4.34 -1.15
C TRP A 77 -15.83 -3.09 -0.83
N PRO A 78 -15.38 -2.24 0.09
CA PRO A 78 -16.13 -1.05 0.47
C PRO A 78 -15.95 0.08 -0.55
N ASP A 79 -16.97 0.97 -0.67
CA ASP A 79 -17.01 2.16 -1.51
C ASP A 79 -16.72 1.84 -2.99
N VAL A 80 -15.68 2.44 -3.55
CA VAL A 80 -15.27 2.31 -4.98
C VAL A 80 -14.32 1.16 -5.23
N PHE A 81 -13.78 0.53 -4.18
CA PHE A 81 -12.81 -0.56 -4.30
C PHE A 81 -13.48 -1.83 -4.85
N ASP A 82 -12.76 -2.56 -5.71
CA ASP A 82 -13.27 -3.79 -6.33
C ASP A 82 -12.27 -4.97 -6.32
N GLY A 83 -11.07 -4.74 -5.78
CA GLY A 83 -10.01 -5.76 -5.73
C GLY A 83 -9.27 -5.91 -7.07
N THR A 84 -9.31 -4.93 -7.94
CA THR A 84 -8.50 -4.93 -9.16
C THR A 84 -7.45 -3.82 -9.12
N SER A 85 -6.34 -4.01 -9.85
CA SER A 85 -5.32 -2.95 -9.96
C SER A 85 -5.79 -1.91 -10.97
N SER A 86 -6.58 -0.95 -10.51
CA SER A 86 -7.26 0.08 -11.32
C SER A 86 -7.18 1.47 -10.68
N ALA A 87 -7.56 2.47 -11.48
CA ALA A 87 -7.70 3.84 -10.99
C ALA A 87 -9.06 3.99 -10.28
N GLU A 88 -9.02 4.48 -9.04
CA GLU A 88 -10.21 4.70 -8.23
C GLU A 88 -10.26 6.12 -7.71
N THR A 89 -11.48 6.61 -7.45
CA THR A 89 -11.70 7.93 -6.85
C THR A 89 -12.68 7.81 -5.70
N ILE A 90 -12.17 7.99 -4.49
CA ILE A 90 -12.99 7.97 -3.27
C ILE A 90 -13.86 9.25 -3.23
N THR A 91 -15.11 9.09 -2.88
CA THR A 91 -16.13 10.15 -2.96
C THR A 91 -15.80 11.39 -2.09
N SER A 92 -15.16 11.18 -0.93
CA SER A 92 -14.80 12.29 -0.02
C SER A 92 -13.65 11.93 0.91
N ALA A 93 -13.01 12.96 1.50
CA ALA A 93 -11.98 12.77 2.50
C ALA A 93 -12.51 12.08 3.77
N ASP A 94 -13.76 12.32 4.15
CA ASP A 94 -14.37 11.69 5.32
C ASP A 94 -14.52 10.18 5.10
N ILE A 95 -14.97 9.76 3.91
CA ILE A 95 -15.07 8.35 3.53
C ILE A 95 -13.67 7.72 3.52
N LYS A 96 -12.67 8.37 2.90
CA LYS A 96 -11.29 7.90 2.92
C LYS A 96 -10.79 7.67 4.35
N ASN A 97 -10.97 8.64 5.23
CA ASN A 97 -10.52 8.56 6.62
C ASN A 97 -11.27 7.49 7.44
N ALA A 98 -12.52 7.22 7.10
CA ALA A 98 -13.31 6.18 7.78
C ALA A 98 -12.92 4.76 7.34
N LEU A 99 -12.75 4.55 6.05
CA LEU A 99 -12.51 3.21 5.46
C LEU A 99 -11.05 2.82 5.41
N CYS A 100 -10.17 3.78 5.07
CA CYS A 100 -8.78 3.51 4.81
C CYS A 100 -7.93 3.63 6.08
N LYS A 101 -6.91 2.79 6.18
CA LYS A 101 -5.90 2.85 7.24
C LYS A 101 -4.59 3.36 6.65
N ALA A 102 -4.02 4.40 7.24
CA ALA A 102 -2.76 4.96 6.78
C ALA A 102 -1.61 3.95 6.97
N VAL A 103 -0.91 3.66 5.90
CA VAL A 103 0.26 2.78 5.86
C VAL A 103 1.53 3.61 5.88
N ALA A 104 1.65 4.56 4.96
CA ALA A 104 2.81 5.44 4.85
C ALA A 104 2.41 6.80 4.26
N VAL A 105 3.06 7.84 4.76
CA VAL A 105 3.04 9.18 4.17
C VAL A 105 4.48 9.56 3.87
N LEU A 106 4.78 9.81 2.59
CA LEU A 106 6.12 10.10 2.08
C LEU A 106 6.20 11.57 1.66
N PRO A 107 6.73 12.46 2.49
CA PRO A 107 6.92 13.87 2.12
C PRO A 107 7.86 13.99 0.92
N THR A 108 7.46 14.79 -0.06
CA THR A 108 8.23 14.99 -1.29
C THR A 108 8.79 16.40 -1.39
N ASN A 109 9.88 16.56 -2.15
CA ASN A 109 10.45 17.86 -2.51
C ASN A 109 10.29 18.09 -4.03
N ASN A 110 10.92 19.14 -4.54
CA ASN A 110 10.89 19.55 -5.95
C ASN A 110 11.96 18.89 -6.84
N THR A 111 12.63 17.84 -6.35
CA THR A 111 13.66 17.14 -7.14
C THR A 111 12.98 16.20 -8.13
N SER A 112 13.26 16.37 -9.43
CA SER A 112 12.77 15.52 -10.51
C SER A 112 13.27 14.08 -10.35
N ASP A 113 12.41 13.14 -10.72
CA ASP A 113 12.73 11.71 -10.78
C ASP A 113 13.34 11.14 -9.48
N ARG A 114 12.97 11.74 -8.34
CA ARG A 114 13.43 11.28 -7.03
C ARG A 114 12.58 10.14 -6.50
N THR A 115 13.25 9.11 -6.00
CA THR A 115 12.61 7.96 -5.35
C THR A 115 12.43 8.22 -3.85
N TYR A 116 11.23 7.92 -3.35
CA TYR A 116 10.84 7.92 -1.95
C TYR A 116 10.41 6.52 -1.55
N SER A 117 10.83 6.05 -0.39
CA SER A 117 10.57 4.68 0.04
C SER A 117 10.18 4.59 1.51
N PHE A 118 9.48 3.54 1.85
CA PHE A 118 9.19 3.11 3.22
C PHE A 118 9.46 1.62 3.37
N THR A 119 9.69 1.17 4.58
CA THR A 119 9.98 -0.24 4.87
C THR A 119 9.59 -0.61 6.28
N GLY A 120 9.33 -1.91 6.51
CA GLY A 120 9.12 -2.43 7.86
C GLY A 120 7.75 -2.12 8.47
N VAL A 121 6.73 -1.82 7.65
CA VAL A 121 5.39 -1.52 8.16
C VAL A 121 4.62 -2.81 8.42
N SER A 122 4.26 -3.06 9.69
CA SER A 122 3.41 -4.18 10.09
C SER A 122 1.96 -3.91 9.73
N MET A 123 1.39 -4.70 8.82
CA MET A 123 -0.01 -4.57 8.42
C MET A 123 -0.97 -4.98 9.53
N LYS A 124 -0.58 -5.94 10.37
CA LYS A 124 -1.32 -6.28 11.58
C LYS A 124 -1.50 -5.05 12.50
N THR A 125 -0.45 -4.25 12.66
CA THR A 125 -0.53 -3.00 13.44
C THR A 125 -1.41 -1.96 12.76
N VAL A 126 -1.29 -1.79 11.44
CA VAL A 126 -2.12 -0.87 10.64
C VAL A 126 -3.61 -1.18 10.81
N PHE A 127 -3.99 -2.46 10.82
CA PHE A 127 -5.38 -2.90 11.00
C PHE A 127 -5.81 -3.07 12.47
N GLY A 128 -5.02 -2.60 13.42
CA GLY A 128 -5.42 -2.57 14.84
C GLY A 128 -5.24 -3.90 15.59
N GLY A 129 -4.33 -4.76 15.14
CA GLY A 129 -3.91 -5.98 15.86
C GLY A 129 -4.32 -7.31 15.21
N VAL A 130 -5.13 -7.27 14.15
CA VAL A 130 -5.52 -8.47 13.39
C VAL A 130 -5.30 -8.20 11.91
N LEU A 131 -4.56 -9.08 11.24
CA LEU A 131 -4.41 -9.01 9.79
C LEU A 131 -5.71 -9.50 9.14
N PRO A 132 -6.34 -8.70 8.25
CA PRO A 132 -7.54 -9.12 7.55
C PRO A 132 -7.25 -10.29 6.59
N SER A 133 -8.29 -11.06 6.24
CA SER A 133 -8.16 -12.18 5.30
C SER A 133 -7.73 -11.73 3.90
N GLN A 134 -8.14 -10.52 3.49
CA GLN A 134 -7.69 -9.84 2.28
C GLN A 134 -7.65 -8.34 2.51
N TYR A 135 -6.77 -7.65 1.79
CA TYR A 135 -6.73 -6.19 1.74
C TYR A 135 -6.15 -5.71 0.41
N VAL A 136 -6.47 -4.50 0.04
CA VAL A 136 -5.84 -3.77 -1.06
C VAL A 136 -5.06 -2.59 -0.53
N LEU A 137 -4.10 -2.11 -1.32
CA LEU A 137 -3.43 -0.84 -1.07
C LEU A 137 -3.98 0.21 -2.03
N PHE A 138 -4.11 1.42 -1.54
CA PHE A 138 -4.53 2.57 -2.33
C PHE A 138 -3.44 3.63 -2.28
N VAL A 139 -2.90 3.97 -3.45
CA VAL A 139 -1.79 4.92 -3.61
C VAL A 139 -2.32 6.20 -4.22
N VAL A 140 -2.13 7.31 -3.51
CA VAL A 140 -2.49 8.67 -3.96
C VAL A 140 -1.32 9.62 -3.78
N HIS A 141 -1.27 10.70 -4.54
CA HIS A 141 -0.26 11.74 -4.35
C HIS A 141 -0.74 13.11 -4.85
N ASN A 142 -0.12 14.17 -4.31
CA ASN A 142 -0.40 15.54 -4.71
C ASN A 142 0.86 16.30 -5.18
N THR A 143 1.82 15.62 -5.78
CA THR A 143 3.13 16.18 -6.15
C THR A 143 3.08 17.25 -7.24
N GLY A 144 1.90 17.52 -7.83
CA GLY A 144 1.70 18.51 -8.88
C GLY A 144 2.06 18.07 -10.30
N VAL A 145 2.68 16.90 -10.43
CA VAL A 145 3.03 16.24 -11.70
C VAL A 145 2.69 14.76 -11.60
N ALA A 146 2.55 14.06 -12.71
CA ALA A 146 2.37 12.61 -12.68
C ALA A 146 3.61 11.91 -12.07
N LEU A 147 3.43 10.75 -11.46
CA LEU A 147 4.54 9.89 -11.08
C LEU A 147 5.34 9.44 -12.32
N ASN A 148 6.58 9.02 -12.12
CA ASN A 148 7.45 8.59 -13.21
C ASN A 148 6.78 7.49 -14.05
N ALA A 149 6.94 7.53 -15.38
CA ALA A 149 6.26 6.62 -16.31
C ALA A 149 6.89 5.21 -16.35
N THR A 150 8.10 5.04 -15.80
CA THR A 150 8.79 3.74 -15.81
C THR A 150 8.26 2.85 -14.68
N ALA A 151 7.56 1.78 -15.00
CA ALA A 151 6.93 0.89 -14.03
C ALA A 151 7.92 0.33 -12.99
N GLY A 152 9.15 -0.02 -13.36
CA GLY A 152 10.19 -0.51 -12.45
C GLY A 152 10.70 0.51 -11.41
N ASN A 153 10.33 1.79 -11.55
CA ASN A 153 10.63 2.83 -10.58
C ASN A 153 9.65 2.86 -9.40
N HIS A 154 8.60 2.02 -9.46
CA HIS A 154 7.59 1.88 -8.41
C HIS A 154 7.52 0.43 -7.96
N GLU A 155 7.33 0.22 -6.69
CA GLU A 155 7.25 -1.12 -6.15
C GLU A 155 6.52 -1.14 -4.82
N LEU A 156 5.68 -2.15 -4.64
CA LEU A 156 5.07 -2.52 -3.37
C LEU A 156 5.35 -4.00 -3.12
N ARG A 157 5.80 -4.32 -1.93
CA ARG A 157 6.14 -5.69 -1.52
C ARG A 157 5.68 -5.97 -0.10
N TYR A 158 5.38 -7.23 0.17
CA TYR A 158 5.19 -7.71 1.54
C TYR A 158 5.97 -8.99 1.79
N GLN A 159 6.22 -9.25 3.06
CA GLN A 159 6.77 -10.49 3.55
C GLN A 159 5.88 -11.01 4.67
N GLY A 160 5.33 -12.22 4.51
CA GLY A 160 4.51 -12.85 5.52
C GLY A 160 5.32 -13.30 6.74
N VAL A 161 4.73 -13.16 7.93
CA VAL A 161 5.31 -13.60 9.20
C VAL A 161 4.39 -14.63 9.84
N TYR A 162 4.93 -15.75 10.26
CA TYR A 162 4.17 -16.85 10.86
C TYR A 162 4.95 -17.58 11.97
N PRO A 163 4.26 -18.16 12.96
CA PRO A 163 4.90 -19.01 13.97
C PRO A 163 5.21 -20.39 13.39
N GLN A 164 6.38 -20.92 13.71
CA GLN A 164 6.77 -22.29 13.35
C GLN A 164 7.31 -23.04 14.57
N VAL A 165 6.83 -24.26 14.77
CA VAL A 165 7.38 -25.20 15.76
C VAL A 165 8.66 -25.83 15.20
N GLN A 166 9.73 -25.87 16.00
CA GLN A 166 11.02 -26.50 15.67
C GLN A 166 11.29 -27.68 16.57
#